data_e46b9fc1d3cfd1f1e66fad034f3143e1
#
_entry.id   e46b9fc1d3cfd1f1e66fad034f3143e1
#
_cell.length_a   1.000
_cell.length_b   1.000
_cell.length_c   1.000
_cell.angle_alpha   90.00
_cell.angle_beta   90.00
_cell.angle_gamma   90.00
#
_symmetry.space_group_name_H-M   'P 1'
#
loop_
_entity.id
_entity.type
_entity.pdbx_description
1 polymer ?
#
loop_
_entity_poly.entity_id
_entity_poly.type
_entity_poly.pdbx_seq_one_letter_code
_entity_poly.pdbx_strand_id
1 'polypeptide(L)'
;MRSTLPPPPLRVLIAEAHPIVVLGLADLLKTLGYMLVGSVASGPEAILAAGEHQPDLMLVDVDLKGEMDGITAAIEIHTRLGIRSVVLAEHCDRTVQTRAAEAALFAVLDKTSPVSAIADVLRAAPLRLIH
;
A
#
# COMPACT_ATOMS: atom_id res chain seq x y z
N MET A 1 -27.09 19.80 1.02
CA MET A 1 -26.10 20.90 1.09
C MET A 1 -24.71 20.35 0.86
N ARG A 2 -23.98 20.96 -0.04
CA ARG A 2 -22.62 20.53 -0.30
C ARG A 2 -21.66 21.07 0.77
N SER A 3 -20.78 20.23 1.25
CA SER A 3 -19.70 20.69 2.11
C SER A 3 -18.73 21.57 1.30
N THR A 4 -18.31 22.68 1.90
CA THR A 4 -17.27 23.54 1.33
C THR A 4 -15.87 23.09 1.74
N LEU A 5 -15.77 22.10 2.65
CA LEU A 5 -14.49 21.57 3.09
C LEU A 5 -13.94 20.58 2.07
N PRO A 6 -12.64 20.56 1.89
CA PRO A 6 -12.02 19.52 1.06
C PRO A 6 -12.27 18.14 1.68
N PRO A 7 -12.28 17.06 0.88
CA PRO A 7 -12.39 15.71 1.42
C PRO A 7 -11.20 15.41 2.34
N PRO A 8 -11.35 14.52 3.34
CA PRO A 8 -10.22 14.09 4.15
C PRO A 8 -9.12 13.51 3.27
N PRO A 9 -7.84 13.65 3.65
CA PRO A 9 -6.75 13.06 2.90
C PRO A 9 -6.84 11.54 2.91
N LEU A 10 -6.40 10.91 1.82
CA LEU A 10 -6.28 9.46 1.77
C LEU A 10 -5.30 9.00 2.85
N ARG A 11 -5.70 8.01 3.63
CA ARG A 11 -4.90 7.46 4.73
C ARG A 11 -4.20 6.20 4.26
N VAL A 12 -2.87 6.17 4.38
CA VAL A 12 -2.04 5.08 3.86
C VAL A 12 -1.18 4.50 4.98
N LEU A 13 -1.13 3.18 5.05
CA LEU A 13 -0.24 2.45 5.93
C LEU A 13 0.85 1.80 5.07
N ILE A 14 2.12 1.96 5.46
CA ILE A 14 3.26 1.39 4.76
C ILE A 14 3.74 0.12 5.48
N ALA A 15 3.97 -0.94 4.72
CA ALA A 15 4.69 -2.13 5.17
C ALA A 15 5.97 -2.28 4.33
N GLU A 16 7.11 -1.95 4.94
CA GLU A 16 8.43 -1.93 4.29
C GLU A 16 9.52 -2.12 5.35
N ALA A 17 10.43 -3.05 5.08
CA ALA A 17 11.49 -3.39 6.04
C ALA A 17 12.68 -2.42 6.03
N HIS A 18 12.87 -1.64 4.97
CA HIS A 18 14.04 -0.77 4.82
C HIS A 18 13.69 0.67 5.17
N PRO A 19 14.28 1.24 6.23
CA PRO A 19 13.93 2.60 6.69
C PRO A 19 14.11 3.69 5.63
N ILE A 20 15.14 3.57 4.78
CA ILE A 20 15.37 4.56 3.71
C ILE A 20 14.24 4.54 2.68
N VAL A 21 13.73 3.36 2.35
CA VAL A 21 12.59 3.23 1.43
C VAL A 21 11.33 3.82 2.07
N VAL A 22 11.11 3.57 3.37
CA VAL A 22 9.99 4.18 4.12
C VAL A 22 10.05 5.70 4.03
N LEU A 23 11.21 6.30 4.24
CA LEU A 23 11.37 7.76 4.15
C LEU A 23 11.01 8.30 2.77
N GLY A 24 11.45 7.64 1.71
CA GLY A 24 11.12 8.03 0.34
C GLY A 24 9.63 7.94 0.04
N LEU A 25 8.99 6.86 0.48
CA LEU A 25 7.55 6.68 0.29
C LEU A 25 6.75 7.67 1.13
N ALA A 26 7.17 7.94 2.36
CA ALA A 26 6.54 8.92 3.23
C ALA A 26 6.58 10.32 2.60
N ASP A 27 7.73 10.69 2.03
CA ASP A 27 7.89 11.96 1.31
C ASP A 27 6.94 12.07 0.12
N LEU A 28 6.83 10.99 -0.65
CA LEU A 28 5.91 10.94 -1.78
C LEU A 28 4.45 11.13 -1.34
N LEU A 29 4.03 10.43 -0.28
CA LEU A 29 2.67 10.55 0.24
C LEU A 29 2.39 11.99 0.70
N LYS A 30 3.34 12.61 1.39
CA LYS A 30 3.23 13.99 1.83
C LYS A 30 3.07 14.94 0.63
N THR A 31 3.87 14.75 -0.41
CA THR A 31 3.79 15.56 -1.64
C THR A 31 2.42 15.44 -2.31
N LEU A 32 1.80 14.26 -2.25
CA LEU A 32 0.47 14.02 -2.81
C LEU A 32 -0.66 14.52 -1.90
N GLY A 33 -0.35 15.01 -0.70
CA GLY A 33 -1.37 15.44 0.25
C GLY A 33 -2.07 14.28 0.98
N TYR A 34 -1.46 13.11 1.00
CA TYR A 34 -1.99 11.93 1.69
C TYR A 34 -1.44 11.85 3.12
N MET A 35 -2.16 11.13 3.97
CA MET A 35 -1.76 10.96 5.37
C MET A 35 -1.13 9.58 5.57
N LEU A 36 0.13 9.56 6.02
CA LEU A 36 0.77 8.34 6.49
C LEU A 36 0.29 8.05 7.91
N VAL A 37 -0.39 6.93 8.12
CA VAL A 37 -0.93 6.57 9.44
C VAL A 37 -0.03 5.64 10.23
N GLY A 38 0.99 5.07 9.59
CA GLY A 38 1.98 4.23 10.26
C GLY A 38 2.86 3.51 9.27
N SER A 39 3.95 2.94 9.78
CA SER A 39 4.83 2.07 9.00
C SER A 39 5.25 0.89 9.84
N VAL A 40 5.30 -0.28 9.23
CA VAL A 40 5.67 -1.55 9.88
C VAL A 40 6.63 -2.31 8.98
N ALA A 41 7.32 -3.32 9.53
CA ALA A 41 8.40 -4.00 8.82
C ALA A 41 8.11 -5.47 8.51
N SER A 42 7.01 -6.03 9.02
CA SER A 42 6.66 -7.44 8.84
C SER A 42 5.20 -7.62 8.44
N GLY A 43 4.88 -8.79 7.88
CA GLY A 43 3.52 -9.15 7.51
C GLY A 43 2.56 -9.17 8.70
N PRO A 44 2.88 -9.87 9.80
CA PRO A 44 2.02 -9.88 10.98
C PRO A 44 1.77 -8.49 11.56
N GLU A 45 2.80 -7.65 11.63
CA GLU A 45 2.64 -6.27 12.07
C GLU A 45 1.72 -5.47 11.13
N ALA A 46 1.81 -5.70 9.82
CA ALA A 46 0.96 -5.04 8.84
C ALA A 46 -0.52 -5.41 9.04
N ILE A 47 -0.82 -6.67 9.30
CA ILE A 47 -2.18 -7.13 9.55
C ILE A 47 -2.73 -6.48 10.82
N LEU A 48 -1.94 -6.47 11.89
CA LEU A 48 -2.33 -5.87 13.16
C LEU A 48 -2.58 -4.36 13.01
N ALA A 49 -1.63 -3.66 12.41
CA ALA A 49 -1.73 -2.21 12.21
C ALA A 49 -2.88 -1.81 11.30
N ALA A 50 -3.16 -2.61 10.27
CA ALA A 50 -4.31 -2.38 9.40
C ALA A 50 -5.63 -2.47 10.17
N GLY A 51 -5.73 -3.43 11.09
CA GLY A 51 -6.90 -3.56 11.96
C GLY A 51 -7.05 -2.39 12.93
N GLU A 52 -5.95 -1.88 13.45
CA GLU A 52 -5.96 -0.76 14.39
C GLU A 52 -6.24 0.59 13.72
N HIS A 53 -5.62 0.85 12.59
CA HIS A 53 -5.67 2.15 11.93
C HIS A 53 -6.74 2.26 10.86
N GLN A 54 -7.22 1.15 10.32
CA GLN A 54 -8.21 1.13 9.24
C GLN A 54 -7.83 2.10 8.10
N PRO A 55 -6.64 1.93 7.47
CA PRO A 55 -6.24 2.81 6.38
C PRO A 55 -7.14 2.65 5.17
N ASP A 56 -7.13 3.64 4.29
CA ASP A 56 -7.84 3.55 3.01
C ASP A 56 -7.09 2.66 2.02
N LEU A 57 -5.77 2.61 2.14
CA LEU A 57 -4.90 1.89 1.22
C LEU A 57 -3.65 1.42 1.96
N MET A 58 -3.18 0.22 1.62
CA MET A 58 -1.88 -0.29 2.03
C MET A 58 -0.86 -0.07 0.92
N LEU A 59 0.36 0.25 1.30
CA LEU A 59 1.52 0.29 0.41
C LEU A 59 2.52 -0.72 0.93
N VAL A 60 2.70 -1.85 0.24
CA VAL A 60 3.32 -3.04 0.81
C VAL A 60 4.46 -3.53 -0.08
N ASP A 61 5.65 -3.71 0.52
CA ASP A 61 6.76 -4.40 -0.13
C ASP A 61 6.55 -5.92 -0.05
N VAL A 62 6.85 -6.64 -1.12
CA VAL A 62 6.83 -8.11 -1.10
C VAL A 62 7.84 -8.64 -0.09
N ASP A 63 9.03 -8.03 0.00
CA ASP A 63 10.12 -8.51 0.85
C ASP A 63 10.04 -7.86 2.25
N LEU A 64 9.28 -8.48 3.13
CA LEU A 64 9.14 -8.06 4.52
C LEU A 64 10.01 -8.92 5.44
N LYS A 65 10.20 -8.47 6.68
CA LYS A 65 10.89 -9.27 7.71
C LYS A 65 10.03 -10.47 8.09
N GLY A 66 10.70 -11.59 8.39
CA GLY A 66 10.04 -12.81 8.80
C GLY A 66 9.64 -13.69 7.63
N GLU A 67 8.78 -14.66 7.88
CA GLU A 67 8.41 -15.67 6.89
C GLU A 67 7.27 -15.23 5.97
N MET A 68 6.41 -14.35 6.45
CA MET A 68 5.27 -13.87 5.66
C MET A 68 5.71 -12.77 4.70
N ASP A 69 5.52 -12.97 3.40
CA ASP A 69 5.79 -11.93 2.41
C ASP A 69 4.62 -10.92 2.31
N GLY A 70 4.87 -9.84 1.59
CA GLY A 70 3.90 -8.75 1.47
C GLY A 70 2.62 -9.13 0.73
N ILE A 71 2.69 -10.05 -0.24
CA ILE A 71 1.50 -10.49 -0.96
C ILE A 71 0.60 -11.30 -0.04
N THR A 72 1.16 -12.21 0.76
CA THR A 72 0.41 -12.97 1.76
C THR A 72 -0.26 -12.03 2.76
N ALA A 73 0.47 -11.03 3.26
CA ALA A 73 -0.10 -10.03 4.16
C ALA A 73 -1.24 -9.24 3.49
N ALA A 74 -1.06 -8.84 2.22
CA ALA A 74 -2.09 -8.11 1.47
C ALA A 74 -3.36 -8.95 1.28
N ILE A 75 -3.22 -10.25 1.01
CA ILE A 75 -4.36 -11.17 0.90
C ILE A 75 -5.13 -11.21 2.23
N GLU A 76 -4.42 -11.41 3.34
CA GLU A 76 -5.04 -11.47 4.66
C GLU A 76 -5.76 -10.17 5.02
N ILE A 77 -5.13 -9.03 4.75
CA ILE A 77 -5.70 -7.71 5.03
C ILE A 77 -6.97 -7.49 4.20
N HIS A 78 -6.94 -7.84 2.93
CA HIS A 78 -8.11 -7.72 2.07
C HIS A 78 -9.23 -8.66 2.52
N THR A 79 -8.90 -9.92 2.81
CA THR A 79 -9.89 -10.93 3.22
C THR A 79 -10.58 -10.54 4.52
N ARG A 80 -9.83 -10.05 5.50
CA ARG A 80 -10.37 -9.73 6.83
C ARG A 80 -10.99 -8.35 6.92
N LEU A 81 -10.43 -7.36 6.21
CA LEU A 81 -10.76 -5.95 6.41
C LEU A 81 -11.29 -5.25 5.16
N GLY A 82 -11.21 -5.89 4.01
CA GLY A 82 -11.62 -5.28 2.74
C GLY A 82 -10.69 -4.18 2.25
N ILE A 83 -9.52 -4.01 2.86
CA ILE A 83 -8.56 -2.97 2.49
C ILE A 83 -7.68 -3.49 1.35
N ARG A 84 -7.50 -2.68 0.31
CA ARG A 84 -6.71 -3.04 -0.86
C ARG A 84 -5.28 -2.53 -0.72
N SER A 85 -4.37 -3.14 -1.48
CA SER A 85 -2.95 -2.84 -1.40
C SER A 85 -2.37 -2.51 -2.76
N VAL A 86 -1.43 -1.57 -2.78
CA VAL A 86 -0.43 -1.43 -3.83
C VAL A 86 0.80 -2.20 -3.36
N VAL A 87 1.25 -3.16 -4.15
CA VAL A 87 2.40 -3.99 -3.80
C VAL A 87 3.61 -3.57 -4.62
N LEU A 88 4.73 -3.39 -3.94
CA LEU A 88 6.02 -3.08 -4.55
C LEU A 88 6.86 -4.35 -4.54
N ALA A 89 7.33 -4.78 -5.72
CA ALA A 89 8.16 -5.96 -5.87
C ALA A 89 9.48 -5.57 -6.53
N GLU A 90 10.58 -6.18 -6.09
CA GLU A 90 11.88 -5.94 -6.73
C GLU A 90 11.87 -6.42 -8.17
N HIS A 91 11.21 -7.54 -8.42
CA HIS A 91 11.01 -8.09 -9.76
C HIS A 91 9.54 -8.49 -9.92
N CYS A 92 8.83 -7.82 -10.82
CA CYS A 92 7.47 -8.18 -11.19
C CYS A 92 7.48 -9.31 -12.23
N ASP A 93 7.97 -10.49 -11.82
CA ASP A 93 7.98 -11.66 -12.69
C ASP A 93 6.57 -12.30 -12.77
N ARG A 94 6.48 -13.38 -13.55
CA ARG A 94 5.21 -14.07 -13.76
C ARG A 94 4.62 -14.60 -12.45
N THR A 95 5.46 -15.10 -11.54
CA THR A 95 5.03 -15.63 -10.24
C THR A 95 4.38 -14.54 -9.41
N VAL A 96 5.01 -13.37 -9.30
CA VAL A 96 4.46 -12.21 -8.59
C VAL A 96 3.14 -11.77 -9.22
N GLN A 97 3.10 -11.66 -10.55
CA GLN A 97 1.90 -11.24 -11.26
C GLN A 97 0.73 -12.20 -11.06
N THR A 98 0.98 -13.51 -11.08
CA THR A 98 -0.03 -14.54 -10.86
C THR A 98 -0.61 -14.44 -9.45
N ARG A 99 0.25 -14.33 -8.44
CA ARG A 99 -0.16 -14.19 -7.05
C ARG A 99 -0.94 -12.89 -6.83
N ALA A 100 -0.48 -11.81 -7.45
CA ALA A 100 -1.14 -10.51 -7.35
C ALA A 100 -2.55 -10.54 -7.93
N ALA A 101 -2.76 -11.23 -9.05
CA ALA A 101 -4.08 -11.37 -9.66
C ALA A 101 -5.06 -12.09 -8.72
N GLU A 102 -4.59 -13.06 -7.94
CA GLU A 102 -5.41 -13.80 -6.97
C GLU A 102 -5.70 -12.98 -5.71
N ALA A 103 -4.89 -11.98 -5.42
CA ALA A 103 -4.94 -11.23 -4.17
C ALA A 103 -5.87 -10.01 -4.18
N ALA A 104 -6.58 -9.76 -5.29
CA ALA A 104 -7.44 -8.57 -5.46
C ALA A 104 -6.71 -7.28 -5.11
N LEU A 105 -5.45 -7.16 -5.52
CA LEU A 105 -4.63 -5.99 -5.26
C LEU A 105 -5.10 -4.79 -6.08
N PHE A 106 -4.90 -3.59 -5.52
CA PHE A 106 -5.13 -2.36 -6.28
C PHE A 106 -4.15 -2.24 -7.45
N ALA A 107 -2.87 -2.49 -7.21
CA ALA A 107 -1.83 -2.50 -8.24
C ALA A 107 -0.58 -3.24 -7.75
N VAL A 108 0.22 -3.71 -8.70
CA VAL A 108 1.57 -4.23 -8.45
C VAL A 108 2.54 -3.40 -9.26
N LEU A 109 3.60 -2.90 -8.61
CA LEU A 109 4.62 -2.09 -9.23
C LEU A 109 5.99 -2.66 -8.96
N ASP A 110 6.89 -2.52 -9.94
CA ASP A 110 8.29 -2.84 -9.77
C ASP A 110 8.96 -1.72 -8.96
N LYS A 111 9.78 -2.07 -7.96
CA LYS A 111 10.51 -1.10 -7.13
C LYS A 111 11.49 -0.25 -7.93
N THR A 112 11.94 -0.74 -9.09
CA THR A 112 12.82 0.01 -9.98
C THR A 112 12.08 0.99 -10.88
N SER A 113 10.74 0.99 -10.85
CA SER A 113 9.94 1.94 -11.59
C SER A 113 10.23 3.36 -11.13
N PRO A 114 10.14 4.36 -12.03
CA PRO A 114 10.27 5.75 -11.62
C PRO A 114 9.26 6.13 -10.55
N VAL A 115 9.65 7.04 -9.66
CA VAL A 115 8.75 7.58 -8.63
C VAL A 115 7.44 8.11 -9.26
N SER A 116 7.52 8.67 -10.48
CA SER A 116 6.34 9.13 -11.21
C SER A 116 5.31 8.03 -11.46
N ALA A 117 5.76 6.80 -11.72
CA ALA A 117 4.85 5.67 -11.93
C ALA A 117 4.10 5.30 -10.64
N ILE A 118 4.80 5.31 -9.52
CA ILE A 118 4.19 5.08 -8.20
C ILE A 118 3.20 6.21 -7.88
N ALA A 119 3.61 7.45 -8.13
CA ALA A 119 2.76 8.62 -7.91
C ALA A 119 1.47 8.55 -8.74
N ASP A 120 1.55 8.14 -10.00
CA ASP A 120 0.38 8.02 -10.88
C ASP A 120 -0.63 7.00 -10.36
N VAL A 121 -0.16 5.85 -9.88
CA VAL A 121 -1.02 4.84 -9.27
C VAL A 121 -1.69 5.38 -8.02
N LEU A 122 -0.92 6.07 -7.16
CA LEU A 122 -1.45 6.64 -5.91
C LEU A 122 -2.46 7.76 -6.18
N ARG A 123 -2.23 8.58 -7.20
CA ARG A 123 -3.19 9.64 -7.58
C ARG A 123 -4.53 9.08 -8.06
N ALA A 124 -4.51 7.92 -8.69
CA ALA A 124 -5.73 7.27 -9.15
C ALA A 124 -6.52 6.60 -8.02
N ALA A 125 -5.87 6.32 -6.88
CA ALA A 125 -6.48 5.55 -5.79
C ALA A 125 -7.75 6.17 -5.22
N PRO A 126 -7.83 7.49 -4.93
CA PRO A 126 -9.05 8.05 -4.35
C PRO A 126 -10.30 7.85 -5.21
N LEU A 127 -10.16 7.90 -6.53
CA LEU A 127 -11.27 7.72 -7.45
C LEU A 127 -11.72 6.27 -7.55
N ARG A 128 -10.79 5.31 -7.40
CA ARG A 128 -11.05 3.89 -7.58
C ARG A 128 -11.47 3.18 -6.30
N LEU A 129 -11.08 3.72 -5.13
CA LEU A 129 -11.40 3.12 -3.83
C LEU A 129 -12.79 3.49 -3.32
N ILE A 130 -13.41 4.51 -3.88
CA ILE A 130 -14.76 4.94 -3.52
C ILE A 130 -15.82 3.91 -3.98
N HIS A 131 -15.49 3.13 -4.95
CA HIS A 131 -16.41 2.15 -5.54
C HIS A 131 -16.02 0.72 -5.18
#